data_ac23e64a3fb7756e59ddb4126d433603
#
_entry.id   ac23e64a3fb7756e59ddb4126d433603
#
_cell.length_a   1.000
_cell.length_b   1.000
_cell.length_c   1.000
_cell.angle_alpha   90.00
_cell.angle_beta   90.00
_cell.angle_gamma   90.00
#
_symmetry.space_group_name_H-M   'P 1'
#
loop_
_entity.id
_entity.type
_entity.pdbx_description
1 polymer ?
#
loop_
_entity_poly.entity_id
_entity_poly.type
_entity_poly.pdbx_seq_one_letter_code
_entity_poly.pdbx_strand_id
1 'polypeptide(L)'
;MRICIDSCVFIHGLENSDSAAVQLLNTIGPELILITPRLVAQEVTRNLSTPELVRRFYQLFQGHVFAFMVDEPVPRSLVEKYTHLGLPEKADAFIGAFAEWMQVRYLISDNRHFLRELHTDAFVVLDAADFIARWETNTL
;
A
#
# COMPACT_ATOMS: atom_id res chain seq x y z
N MET A 1 6.10 -11.16 6.44
CA MET A 1 6.33 -10.31 5.23
C MET A 1 5.64 -8.98 5.42
N ARG A 2 6.33 -7.88 5.13
CA ARG A 2 5.73 -6.52 5.19
C ARG A 2 5.31 -6.08 3.81
N ILE A 3 4.12 -5.49 3.72
CA ILE A 3 3.61 -4.86 2.50
C ILE A 3 3.11 -3.46 2.79
N CYS A 4 3.08 -2.64 1.74
CA CYS A 4 2.37 -1.37 1.70
C CYS A 4 1.32 -1.45 0.59
N ILE A 5 0.14 -0.89 0.84
CA ILE A 5 -0.97 -0.88 -0.12
C ILE A 5 -1.27 0.57 -0.47
N ASP A 6 -1.33 0.87 -1.77
CA ASP A 6 -1.69 2.20 -2.25
C ASP A 6 -3.18 2.48 -2.04
N SER A 7 -3.56 3.75 -1.99
CA SER A 7 -4.92 4.19 -1.66
C SER A 7 -5.99 3.60 -2.57
N CYS A 8 -5.75 3.52 -3.87
CA CYS A 8 -6.73 2.98 -4.83
C CYS A 8 -7.09 1.52 -4.54
N VAL A 9 -6.13 0.71 -4.15
CA VAL A 9 -6.36 -0.72 -3.82
C VAL A 9 -7.18 -0.85 -2.53
N PHE A 10 -6.89 -0.03 -1.51
CA PHE A 10 -7.74 0.04 -0.31
C PHE A 10 -9.18 0.39 -0.65
N ILE A 11 -9.36 1.44 -1.47
CA ILE A 11 -10.69 1.92 -1.85
C ILE A 11 -11.46 0.82 -2.59
N HIS A 12 -10.85 0.19 -3.59
CA HIS A 12 -11.46 -0.90 -4.34
C HIS A 12 -11.83 -2.10 -3.46
N GLY A 13 -10.98 -2.43 -2.49
CA GLY A 13 -11.26 -3.52 -1.56
C GLY A 13 -12.40 -3.21 -0.60
N LEU A 14 -12.42 -2.00 -0.01
CA LEU A 14 -13.46 -1.58 0.93
C LEU A 14 -14.79 -1.34 0.24
N GLU A 15 -14.79 -0.78 -0.97
CA GLU A 15 -15.98 -0.57 -1.80
C GLU A 15 -16.49 -1.87 -2.46
N ASN A 16 -15.76 -2.97 -2.32
CA ASN A 16 -16.07 -4.26 -2.92
C ASN A 16 -16.19 -4.19 -4.46
N SER A 17 -15.36 -3.38 -5.10
CA SER A 17 -15.36 -3.19 -6.55
C SER A 17 -14.30 -4.01 -7.28
N ASP A 18 -13.37 -4.63 -6.55
CA ASP A 18 -12.31 -5.50 -7.10
C ASP A 18 -12.11 -6.68 -6.16
N SER A 19 -12.35 -7.89 -6.65
CA SER A 19 -12.26 -9.12 -5.85
C SER A 19 -10.85 -9.40 -5.33
N ALA A 20 -9.82 -9.11 -6.11
CA ALA A 20 -8.43 -9.28 -5.67
C ALA A 20 -8.08 -8.34 -4.53
N ALA A 21 -8.53 -7.09 -4.61
CA ALA A 21 -8.34 -6.11 -3.53
C ALA A 21 -9.08 -6.54 -2.25
N VAL A 22 -10.30 -7.05 -2.36
CA VAL A 22 -11.05 -7.61 -1.23
C VAL A 22 -10.26 -8.76 -0.59
N GLN A 23 -9.79 -9.69 -1.40
CA GLN A 23 -9.05 -10.85 -0.94
C GLN A 23 -7.75 -10.44 -0.26
N LEU A 24 -7.05 -9.45 -0.81
CA LEU A 24 -5.83 -8.91 -0.23
C LEU A 24 -6.07 -8.38 1.19
N LEU A 25 -7.11 -7.57 1.39
CA LEU A 25 -7.43 -7.03 2.71
C LEU A 25 -7.77 -8.15 3.71
N ASN A 26 -8.44 -9.22 3.25
CA ASN A 26 -8.77 -10.37 4.08
C ASN A 26 -7.56 -11.27 4.40
N THR A 27 -6.47 -11.13 3.67
CA THR A 27 -5.26 -11.94 3.84
C THR A 27 -4.30 -11.35 4.90
N ILE A 28 -4.49 -10.10 5.29
CA ILE A 28 -3.66 -9.45 6.30
C ILE A 28 -3.72 -10.24 7.61
N GLY A 29 -2.57 -10.62 8.12
CA GLY A 29 -2.47 -11.49 9.30
C GLY A 29 -1.02 -11.77 9.67
N PRO A 30 -0.77 -12.85 10.42
CA PRO A 30 0.58 -13.17 10.93
C PRO A 30 1.66 -13.27 9.86
N GLU A 31 1.30 -13.71 8.67
CA GLU A 31 2.24 -13.90 7.57
C GLU A 31 2.33 -12.69 6.65
N LEU A 32 1.35 -11.77 6.71
CA LEU A 32 1.25 -10.62 5.84
C LEU A 32 0.95 -9.36 6.65
N ILE A 33 1.99 -8.63 6.98
CA ILE A 33 1.93 -7.43 7.84
C ILE A 33 1.77 -6.19 6.96
N LEU A 34 0.74 -5.42 7.24
CA LEU A 34 0.42 -4.18 6.54
C LEU A 34 1.04 -2.98 7.24
N ILE A 35 1.82 -2.18 6.51
CA ILE A 35 2.38 -0.91 6.96
C ILE A 35 1.78 0.20 6.09
N THR A 36 1.11 1.16 6.71
CA THR A 36 0.38 2.21 5.99
C THR A 36 0.85 3.60 6.45
N PRO A 37 1.29 4.47 5.54
CA PRO A 37 1.61 5.85 5.88
C PRO A 37 0.33 6.68 6.03
N ARG A 38 0.40 7.71 6.86
CA ARG A 38 -0.72 8.64 7.08
C ARG A 38 -1.25 9.24 5.78
N LEU A 39 -0.38 9.55 4.83
CA LEU A 39 -0.77 10.11 3.53
C LEU A 39 -1.77 9.19 2.81
N VAL A 40 -1.49 7.89 2.77
CA VAL A 40 -2.41 6.90 2.18
C VAL A 40 -3.72 6.86 2.95
N ALA A 41 -3.66 6.84 4.28
CA ALA A 41 -4.86 6.83 5.12
C ALA A 41 -5.75 8.05 4.85
N GLN A 42 -5.16 9.23 4.68
CA GLN A 42 -5.91 10.45 4.36
C GLN A 42 -6.56 10.37 2.99
N GLU A 43 -5.89 9.85 1.97
CA GLU A 43 -6.47 9.65 0.64
C GLU A 43 -7.62 8.66 0.67
N VAL A 44 -7.44 7.53 1.36
CA VAL A 44 -8.48 6.50 1.49
C VAL A 44 -9.74 7.08 2.13
N THR A 45 -9.60 7.69 3.29
CA THR A 45 -10.76 8.21 4.05
C THR A 45 -11.47 9.34 3.33
N ARG A 46 -10.74 10.12 2.53
CA ARG A 46 -11.31 11.22 1.73
C ARG A 46 -12.13 10.72 0.55
N ASN A 47 -11.83 9.53 0.03
CA ASN A 47 -12.42 8.99 -1.20
C ASN A 47 -13.38 7.81 -0.98
N LEU A 48 -13.57 7.35 0.26
CA LEU A 48 -14.58 6.34 0.56
C LEU A 48 -15.99 6.95 0.51
N SER A 49 -16.95 6.19 -0.02
CA SER A 49 -18.30 6.69 -0.32
C SER A 49 -19.19 6.86 0.91
N THR A 50 -18.89 6.19 2.02
CA THR A 50 -19.75 6.23 3.22
C THR A 50 -18.93 6.34 4.50
N PRO A 51 -19.48 6.93 5.59
CA PRO A 51 -18.84 6.92 6.90
C PRO A 51 -18.62 5.52 7.46
N GLU A 52 -19.47 4.56 7.12
CA GLU A 52 -19.31 3.17 7.53
C GLU A 52 -18.04 2.56 6.96
N LEU A 53 -17.75 2.79 5.69
CA LEU A 53 -16.52 2.32 5.05
C LEU A 53 -15.27 2.96 5.66
N VAL A 54 -15.34 4.23 6.05
CA VAL A 54 -14.27 4.89 6.78
C VAL A 54 -14.01 4.18 8.12
N ARG A 55 -15.06 3.85 8.86
CA ARG A 55 -14.93 3.08 10.11
C ARG A 55 -14.31 1.70 9.86
N ARG A 56 -14.72 1.01 8.80
CA ARG A 56 -14.16 -0.30 8.43
C ARG A 56 -12.68 -0.19 8.08
N PHE A 57 -12.28 0.88 7.42
CA PHE A 57 -10.86 1.13 7.15
C PHE A 57 -10.07 1.25 8.46
N TYR A 58 -10.50 2.08 9.38
CA TYR A 58 -9.81 2.23 10.67
C TYR A 58 -9.83 0.96 11.51
N GLN A 59 -10.86 0.14 11.39
CA GLN A 59 -10.93 -1.15 12.08
C GLN A 59 -9.82 -2.11 11.66
N LEU A 60 -9.25 -1.98 10.47
CA LEU A 60 -8.10 -2.78 10.04
C LEU A 60 -6.89 -2.58 10.96
N PHE A 61 -6.79 -1.40 11.57
CA PHE A 61 -5.64 -1.02 12.41
C PHE A 61 -5.93 -1.16 13.91
N GLN A 62 -7.21 -1.22 14.30
CA GLN A 62 -7.62 -1.30 15.69
C GLN A 62 -7.57 -2.74 16.19
N GLY A 63 -6.82 -2.96 17.28
CA GLY A 63 -6.72 -4.27 17.89
C GLY A 63 -5.97 -5.31 17.05
N HIS A 64 -5.41 -4.92 15.92
CA HIS A 64 -4.60 -5.78 15.08
C HIS A 64 -3.11 -5.57 15.34
N VAL A 65 -2.42 -6.68 15.54
CA VAL A 65 -0.96 -6.70 15.64
C VAL A 65 -0.29 -6.86 14.25
N PHE A 66 -1.09 -6.85 13.17
CA PHE A 66 -0.63 -7.12 11.81
C PHE A 66 -0.87 -5.97 10.85
N ALA A 67 -1.49 -4.89 11.29
CA ALA A 67 -1.70 -3.68 10.49
C ALA A 67 -1.31 -2.46 11.31
N PHE A 68 -0.40 -1.65 10.77
CA PHE A 68 0.19 -0.50 11.46
C PHE A 68 0.03 0.75 10.61
N MET A 69 -0.43 1.82 11.24
CA MET A 69 -0.41 3.15 10.65
C MET A 69 0.81 3.90 11.19
N VAL A 70 1.66 4.39 10.30
CA VAL A 70 2.91 5.07 10.66
C VAL A 70 2.79 6.55 10.30
N ASP A 71 2.99 7.41 11.28
CA ASP A 71 2.91 8.87 11.14
C ASP A 71 4.27 9.53 11.42
N GLU A 72 5.35 8.87 11.09
CA GLU A 72 6.70 9.41 11.19
C GLU A 72 7.13 10.03 9.87
N PRO A 73 7.89 11.14 9.89
CA PRO A 73 8.35 11.77 8.66
C PRO A 73 9.41 10.92 7.97
N VAL A 74 9.19 10.63 6.70
CA VAL A 74 10.18 9.96 5.85
C VAL A 74 11.34 10.92 5.57
N PRO A 75 12.60 10.46 5.59
CA PRO A 75 13.75 11.32 5.26
C PRO A 75 13.60 12.00 3.91
N ARG A 76 13.82 13.31 3.87
CA ARG A 76 13.68 14.11 2.65
C ARG A 76 14.58 13.62 1.52
N SER A 77 15.79 13.23 1.83
CA SER A 77 16.75 12.70 0.86
C SER A 77 16.21 11.44 0.15
N LEU A 78 15.46 10.63 0.88
CA LEU A 78 14.86 9.43 0.33
C LEU A 78 13.69 9.78 -0.61
N VAL A 79 12.87 10.77 -0.26
CA VAL A 79 11.81 11.26 -1.14
C VAL A 79 12.41 11.83 -2.44
N GLU A 80 13.48 12.60 -2.35
CA GLU A 80 14.19 13.12 -3.52
C GLU A 80 14.74 12.01 -4.41
N LYS A 81 15.27 10.94 -3.80
CA LYS A 81 15.72 9.75 -4.52
C LYS A 81 14.61 9.17 -5.39
N TYR A 82 13.41 9.00 -4.83
CA TYR A 82 12.28 8.40 -5.55
C TYR A 82 11.71 9.30 -6.64
N THR A 83 11.81 10.61 -6.49
CA THR A 83 11.51 11.55 -7.58
C THR A 83 12.39 11.27 -8.81
N HIS A 84 13.67 10.99 -8.60
CA HIS A 84 14.62 10.68 -9.69
C HIS A 84 14.48 9.24 -10.23
N LEU A 85 13.90 8.33 -9.46
CA LEU A 85 13.70 6.93 -9.88
C LEU A 85 12.43 6.69 -10.70
N GLY A 86 11.72 7.75 -11.11
CA GLY A 86 10.57 7.65 -11.98
C GLY A 86 9.24 8.09 -11.36
N LEU A 87 9.26 8.71 -10.18
CA LEU A 87 8.05 9.19 -9.50
C LEU A 87 8.09 10.73 -9.40
N PRO A 88 7.67 11.46 -10.45
CA PRO A 88 7.73 12.92 -10.44
C PRO A 88 6.71 13.58 -9.50
N GLU A 89 5.60 12.91 -9.23
CA GLU A 89 4.57 13.39 -8.32
C GLU A 89 5.03 13.24 -6.87
N LYS A 90 4.91 14.32 -6.07
CA LYS A 90 5.37 14.32 -4.67
C LYS A 90 4.74 13.24 -3.81
N ALA A 91 3.44 13.01 -3.97
CA ALA A 91 2.73 12.00 -3.20
C ALA A 91 3.23 10.60 -3.54
N ASP A 92 3.43 10.29 -4.82
CA ASP A 92 3.96 9.00 -5.27
C ASP A 92 5.40 8.80 -4.80
N ALA A 93 6.24 9.82 -4.91
CA ALA A 93 7.62 9.78 -4.43
C ALA A 93 7.69 9.51 -2.92
N PHE A 94 6.79 10.13 -2.15
CA PHE A 94 6.68 9.88 -0.71
C PHE A 94 6.32 8.42 -0.43
N ILE A 95 5.36 7.86 -1.14
CA ILE A 95 4.92 6.47 -0.95
C ILE A 95 6.06 5.50 -1.29
N GLY A 96 6.77 5.73 -2.40
CA GLY A 96 7.95 4.94 -2.77
C GLY A 96 9.06 5.01 -1.71
N ALA A 97 9.36 6.21 -1.24
CA ALA A 97 10.33 6.42 -0.18
C ALA A 97 9.93 5.75 1.13
N PHE A 98 8.65 5.85 1.49
CA PHE A 98 8.09 5.18 2.66
C PHE A 98 8.25 3.67 2.57
N ALA A 99 7.95 3.08 1.42
CA ALA A 99 8.09 1.64 1.20
C ALA A 99 9.53 1.16 1.42
N GLU A 100 10.52 1.88 0.90
CA GLU A 100 11.93 1.57 1.14
C GLU A 100 12.29 1.78 2.61
N TRP A 101 11.92 2.91 3.20
CA TRP A 101 12.26 3.26 4.57
C TRP A 101 11.71 2.25 5.58
N MET A 102 10.50 1.79 5.36
CA MET A 102 9.86 0.77 6.21
C MET A 102 10.26 -0.66 5.85
N GLN A 103 11.12 -0.83 4.86
CA GLN A 103 11.60 -2.14 4.42
C GLN A 103 10.45 -3.09 4.06
N VAL A 104 9.45 -2.58 3.34
CA VAL A 104 8.39 -3.44 2.81
C VAL A 104 8.94 -4.25 1.63
N ARG A 105 8.47 -5.47 1.50
CA ARG A 105 8.86 -6.34 0.39
C ARG A 105 8.07 -6.05 -0.88
N TYR A 106 6.79 -5.73 -0.72
CA TYR A 106 5.91 -5.43 -1.84
C TYR A 106 5.14 -4.15 -1.60
N LEU A 107 5.06 -3.31 -2.63
CA LEU A 107 4.11 -2.21 -2.74
C LEU A 107 3.00 -2.66 -3.70
N ILE A 108 1.78 -2.72 -3.20
CA ILE A 108 0.62 -3.15 -3.99
C ILE A 108 -0.11 -1.91 -4.49
N SER A 109 -0.14 -1.72 -5.80
CA SER A 109 -0.73 -0.53 -6.43
C SER A 109 -1.25 -0.85 -7.83
N ASP A 110 -2.34 -0.19 -8.21
CA ASP A 110 -2.85 -0.20 -9.59
C ASP A 110 -2.32 1.00 -10.40
N ASN A 111 -1.54 1.88 -9.77
CA ASN A 111 -1.00 3.08 -10.41
C ASN A 111 0.14 2.71 -11.35
N ARG A 112 0.02 3.06 -12.63
CA ARG A 112 1.04 2.78 -13.66
C ARG A 112 2.39 3.43 -13.37
N HIS A 113 2.44 4.56 -12.64
CA HIS A 113 3.70 5.18 -12.25
C HIS A 113 4.53 4.24 -11.38
N PHE A 114 3.89 3.52 -10.47
CA PHE A 114 4.56 2.49 -9.68
C PHE A 114 4.84 1.22 -10.48
N LEU A 115 3.88 0.77 -11.29
CA LEU A 115 3.97 -0.52 -11.99
C LEU A 115 4.95 -0.49 -13.18
N ARG A 116 5.10 0.65 -13.86
CA ARG A 116 5.83 0.74 -15.14
C ARG A 116 6.97 1.74 -15.15
N GLU A 117 6.88 2.82 -14.40
CA GLU A 117 7.83 3.93 -14.48
C GLU A 117 8.86 3.92 -13.35
N LEU A 118 8.51 3.35 -12.20
CA LEU A 118 9.42 3.25 -11.06
C LEU A 118 10.48 2.17 -11.28
N HIS A 119 11.74 2.56 -11.07
CA HIS A 119 12.89 1.64 -11.12
C HIS A 119 13.59 1.63 -9.76
N THR A 120 13.36 0.58 -8.98
CA THR A 120 14.00 0.41 -7.67
C THR A 120 14.27 -1.06 -7.38
N ASP A 121 15.34 -1.31 -6.62
CA ASP A 121 15.69 -2.65 -6.11
C ASP A 121 15.22 -2.84 -4.66
N ALA A 122 14.67 -1.79 -4.03
CA ALA A 122 14.34 -1.82 -2.61
C ALA A 122 13.08 -2.66 -2.30
N PHE A 123 12.14 -2.74 -3.24
CA PHE A 123 10.91 -3.51 -3.12
C PHE A 123 10.36 -3.85 -4.50
N VAL A 124 9.39 -4.76 -4.55
CA VAL A 124 8.70 -5.14 -5.78
C VAL A 124 7.31 -4.50 -5.81
N VAL A 125 6.93 -3.96 -6.96
CA VAL A 125 5.57 -3.44 -7.17
C VAL A 125 4.75 -4.47 -7.91
N LEU A 126 3.57 -4.80 -7.38
CA LEU A 126 2.58 -5.68 -8.01
C LEU A 126 1.21 -5.03 -7.90
N ASP A 127 0.32 -5.34 -8.84
CA ASP A 127 -1.10 -5.08 -8.63
C ASP A 127 -1.72 -6.13 -7.69
N ALA A 128 -2.94 -5.88 -7.25
CA ALA A 128 -3.60 -6.77 -6.30
C ALA A 128 -3.82 -8.18 -6.88
N ALA A 129 -4.20 -8.27 -8.15
CA ALA A 129 -4.46 -9.55 -8.80
C ALA A 129 -3.19 -10.41 -8.90
N ASP A 130 -2.08 -9.83 -9.34
CA ASP A 130 -0.80 -10.53 -9.43
C ASP A 130 -0.27 -10.92 -8.05
N PHE A 131 -0.41 -10.04 -7.06
CA PHE A 131 0.02 -10.36 -5.71
C PHE A 131 -0.76 -11.56 -5.15
N ILE A 132 -2.09 -11.54 -5.24
CA ILE A 132 -2.93 -12.64 -4.74
C ILE A 132 -2.65 -13.95 -5.47
N ALA A 133 -2.51 -13.92 -6.79
CA ALA A 133 -2.18 -15.11 -7.57
C ALA A 133 -0.86 -15.75 -7.10
N ARG A 134 0.16 -14.94 -6.87
CA ARG A 134 1.45 -15.42 -6.37
C ARG A 134 1.39 -15.87 -4.91
N TRP A 135 0.60 -15.18 -4.10
CA TRP A 135 0.39 -15.57 -2.70
C TRP A 135 -0.22 -16.97 -2.60
N GLU A 136 -1.28 -17.22 -3.37
CA GLU A 136 -1.99 -18.50 -3.39
C GLU A 136 -1.13 -19.65 -3.92
N THR A 137 -0.26 -19.38 -4.88
CA THR A 137 0.64 -20.37 -5.45
C THR A 137 1.99 -20.45 -4.76
N ASN A 138 2.20 -19.63 -3.70
CA ASN A 138 3.46 -19.54 -2.95
C ASN A 138 4.67 -19.24 -3.86
N THR A 139 4.48 -18.31 -4.80
CA THR A 139 5.52 -17.93 -5.78
C THR A 139 6.03 -16.50 -5.63
N LEU A 140 5.79 -15.88 -4.47
CA LEU A 140 6.31 -14.54 -4.13
C LEU A 140 7.82 -14.57 -3.89
#